data_9380d74c65b72bc7c9cbe0f940d9e442
#
_entry.id   9380d74c65b72bc7c9cbe0f940d9e442
#
_cell.length_a   1.000
_cell.length_b   1.000
_cell.length_c   1.000
_cell.angle_alpha   90.00
_cell.angle_beta   90.00
_cell.angle_gamma   90.00
#
_symmetry.space_group_name_H-M   'P 1'
#
loop_
_entity.id
_entity.type
_entity.pdbx_description
1 polymer ?
#
loop_
_entity_poly.entity_id
_entity_poly.type
_entity_poly.pdbx_seq_one_letter_code
_entity_poly.pdbx_strand_id
1 'polypeptide(L)'
;SDSVDKTTDFISVIPAPDLKTVALEILAVDLVAMGADEAWCGLHLCEVKGHPNLELLARDGRIIWSEAAHEIRLTNAVAGAIVGLPELRNSSLGLDGSGEKITFTDTGIDQDHPDISGRIAGVYTQYGLDPSPADSNGGHGTHVAITIAGDGSGDSNAEGIAPGSYIVAYALEHDPTGIFGRIGSIYDMLNHAEQEGSRVAVNAWGLNGNYGAYTADSRSVDVFVNDNPEFLPIFSAGDDPSQNASKVMAPSTAKNVLSVGASTTSPSGNVANFSSLGPSLDGRVKPDVVAPGVAICSGRAEEAAIPVGTSCGSGSHANGNDMYMELSGSSQATAVAGGSVSLIREFIREDVGISTPTAALLKAVTINGALDLGTPNTVSYTHLRAHETRFY
;
A
#
# COMPACT_ATOMS: atom_id res chain seq x y z
N SER A 1 29.29 -33.00 1.13
CA SER A 1 28.44 -32.89 2.33
C SER A 1 27.65 -31.58 2.20
N ASP A 2 26.54 -31.70 1.52
CA ASP A 2 25.64 -30.57 1.29
C ASP A 2 24.86 -30.32 2.57
N SER A 3 25.03 -29.12 3.11
CA SER A 3 24.19 -28.61 4.17
C SER A 3 22.82 -28.30 3.56
N VAL A 4 21.87 -29.22 3.74
CA VAL A 4 20.45 -28.95 3.48
C VAL A 4 20.04 -27.85 4.45
N ASP A 5 19.67 -26.71 3.88
CA ASP A 5 19.11 -25.56 4.61
C ASP A 5 17.80 -26.01 5.25
N LYS A 6 17.73 -25.98 6.60
CA LYS A 6 16.60 -26.49 7.39
C LYS A 6 15.51 -25.41 7.60
N THR A 7 15.25 -24.55 6.62
CA THR A 7 14.42 -23.37 6.84
C THR A 7 12.97 -23.43 6.33
N THR A 8 12.47 -24.56 5.81
CA THR A 8 11.05 -24.66 5.48
C THR A 8 10.47 -25.99 5.94
N ASP A 9 9.84 -25.98 7.11
CA ASP A 9 9.05 -27.11 7.62
C ASP A 9 7.66 -27.23 6.97
N PHE A 10 7.38 -26.47 5.91
CA PHE A 10 6.07 -26.44 5.25
C PHE A 10 6.16 -26.76 3.76
N ILE A 11 5.15 -27.45 3.27
CA ILE A 11 4.93 -27.74 1.84
C ILE A 11 3.54 -27.25 1.45
N SER A 12 3.45 -26.52 0.33
CA SER A 12 2.20 -26.15 -0.31
C SER A 12 1.77 -27.24 -1.29
N VAL A 13 0.56 -27.75 -1.16
CA VAL A 13 -0.02 -28.77 -2.04
C VAL A 13 -1.29 -28.21 -2.67
N ILE A 14 -1.39 -28.20 -4.00
CA ILE A 14 -2.58 -27.77 -4.72
C ILE A 14 -3.45 -28.96 -5.03
N PRO A 15 -4.67 -29.05 -4.43
CA PRO A 15 -5.60 -30.13 -4.69
C PRO A 15 -6.28 -29.96 -6.07
N ALA A 16 -6.78 -31.04 -6.64
CA ALA A 16 -7.55 -31.02 -7.87
C ALA A 16 -8.83 -30.16 -7.68
N PRO A 17 -9.21 -29.31 -8.66
CA PRO A 17 -10.25 -28.29 -8.50
C PRO A 17 -11.68 -28.83 -8.37
N ASP A 18 -11.88 -30.10 -8.62
CA ASP A 18 -13.17 -30.81 -8.52
C ASP A 18 -13.41 -31.49 -7.16
N LEU A 19 -12.44 -31.40 -6.23
CA LEU A 19 -12.58 -31.98 -4.90
C LEU A 19 -13.58 -31.18 -4.05
N LYS A 20 -14.50 -31.91 -3.44
CA LYS A 20 -15.46 -31.33 -2.49
C LYS A 20 -14.88 -31.33 -1.06
N THR A 21 -15.46 -30.53 -0.18
CA THR A 21 -15.00 -30.35 1.22
C THR A 21 -14.65 -31.62 1.94
N VAL A 22 -15.51 -32.66 1.88
CA VAL A 22 -15.25 -33.96 2.53
C VAL A 22 -14.02 -34.67 1.94
N ALA A 23 -13.80 -34.55 0.62
CA ALA A 23 -12.62 -35.13 -0.02
C ALA A 23 -11.33 -34.39 0.34
N LEU A 24 -11.40 -33.08 0.62
CA LEU A 24 -10.29 -32.28 1.11
C LEU A 24 -9.93 -32.61 2.56
N GLU A 25 -10.92 -32.84 3.42
CA GLU A 25 -10.69 -33.33 4.79
C GLU A 25 -10.00 -34.71 4.80
N ILE A 26 -10.42 -35.60 3.90
CA ILE A 26 -9.77 -36.90 3.74
C ILE A 26 -8.34 -36.73 3.19
N LEU A 27 -8.13 -35.83 2.23
CA LEU A 27 -6.80 -35.55 1.71
C LEU A 27 -5.86 -35.05 2.80
N ALA A 28 -6.32 -34.15 3.69
CA ALA A 28 -5.53 -33.67 4.83
C ALA A 28 -5.08 -34.81 5.75
N VAL A 29 -5.98 -35.76 6.06
CA VAL A 29 -5.65 -36.95 6.85
C VAL A 29 -4.65 -37.86 6.13
N ASP A 30 -4.82 -38.06 4.82
CA ASP A 30 -3.90 -38.86 4.01
C ASP A 30 -2.51 -38.24 3.90
N LEU A 31 -2.40 -36.89 3.83
CA LEU A 31 -1.13 -36.19 3.85
C LEU A 31 -0.36 -36.44 5.16
N VAL A 32 -1.05 -36.46 6.29
CA VAL A 32 -0.43 -36.86 7.57
C VAL A 32 -0.01 -38.33 7.53
N ALA A 33 -0.81 -39.23 6.97
CA ALA A 33 -0.44 -40.64 6.79
C ALA A 33 0.74 -40.81 5.83
N MET A 34 0.99 -39.87 4.93
CA MET A 34 2.17 -39.83 4.05
C MET A 34 3.43 -39.30 4.73
N GLY A 35 3.35 -38.96 6.01
CA GLY A 35 4.50 -38.57 6.83
C GLY A 35 4.57 -37.09 7.17
N ALA A 36 3.55 -36.29 6.89
CA ALA A 36 3.45 -34.94 7.40
C ALA A 36 3.15 -34.95 8.91
N ASP A 37 3.61 -33.94 9.63
CA ASP A 37 3.29 -33.73 11.05
C ASP A 37 1.85 -33.23 11.22
N GLU A 38 1.45 -32.29 10.37
CA GLU A 38 0.12 -31.69 10.34
C GLU A 38 -0.24 -31.36 8.87
N ALA A 39 -1.51 -31.40 8.52
CA ALA A 39 -2.02 -30.96 7.23
C ALA A 39 -3.42 -30.35 7.36
N TRP A 40 -3.65 -29.26 6.64
CA TRP A 40 -4.94 -28.62 6.49
C TRP A 40 -5.21 -28.35 4.99
N CYS A 41 -6.41 -28.69 4.51
CA CYS A 41 -6.78 -28.51 3.11
C CYS A 41 -8.00 -27.62 2.95
N GLY A 42 -7.83 -26.51 2.23
CA GLY A 42 -8.90 -25.67 1.68
C GLY A 42 -9.17 -25.97 0.20
N LEU A 43 -10.12 -25.25 -0.39
CA LEU A 43 -10.57 -25.48 -1.78
C LEU A 43 -9.46 -25.30 -2.82
N HIS A 44 -8.42 -24.52 -2.54
CA HIS A 44 -7.40 -24.15 -3.51
C HIS A 44 -5.98 -24.49 -3.07
N LEU A 45 -5.77 -24.79 -1.79
CA LEU A 45 -4.46 -25.03 -1.21
C LEU A 45 -4.58 -25.95 0.01
N CYS A 46 -3.65 -26.90 0.14
CA CYS A 46 -3.35 -27.56 1.41
C CYS A 46 -2.01 -27.04 1.94
N GLU A 47 -2.00 -26.66 3.21
CA GLU A 47 -0.77 -26.38 3.95
C GLU A 47 -0.37 -27.65 4.71
N VAL A 48 0.87 -28.06 4.53
CA VAL A 48 1.39 -29.31 5.06
C VAL A 48 2.67 -29.01 5.82
N LYS A 49 2.67 -29.29 7.11
CA LYS A 49 3.84 -29.15 7.96
C LYS A 49 4.62 -30.46 8.03
N GLY A 50 5.95 -30.36 7.98
CA GLY A 50 6.83 -31.52 7.99
C GLY A 50 7.23 -32.02 6.60
N HIS A 51 7.69 -33.24 6.52
CA HIS A 51 8.29 -33.82 5.32
C HIS A 51 7.52 -35.07 4.82
N PRO A 52 6.36 -34.89 4.17
CA PRO A 52 5.64 -36.03 3.60
C PRO A 52 6.46 -36.70 2.49
N ASN A 53 6.17 -37.97 2.24
CA ASN A 53 6.83 -38.73 1.19
C ASN A 53 6.47 -38.20 -0.20
N LEU A 54 7.41 -37.55 -0.87
CA LEU A 54 7.21 -36.91 -2.17
C LEU A 54 6.80 -37.86 -3.29
N GLU A 55 7.21 -39.15 -3.21
CA GLU A 55 6.77 -40.14 -4.20
C GLU A 55 5.30 -40.49 -4.04
N LEU A 56 4.78 -40.50 -2.81
CA LEU A 56 3.37 -40.73 -2.54
C LEU A 56 2.54 -39.52 -2.98
N LEU A 57 3.01 -38.28 -2.70
CA LEU A 57 2.39 -37.05 -3.19
C LEU A 57 2.28 -37.06 -4.72
N ALA A 58 3.36 -37.37 -5.43
CA ALA A 58 3.39 -37.37 -6.88
C ALA A 58 2.48 -38.43 -7.54
N ARG A 59 2.07 -39.45 -6.79
CA ARG A 59 1.17 -40.52 -7.27
C ARG A 59 -0.29 -40.32 -6.90
N ASP A 60 -0.58 -39.35 -6.02
CA ASP A 60 -1.95 -39.07 -5.62
C ASP A 60 -2.66 -38.20 -6.68
N GLY A 61 -3.59 -38.81 -7.41
CA GLY A 61 -4.34 -38.12 -8.47
C GLY A 61 -5.23 -36.94 -7.99
N ARG A 62 -5.35 -36.72 -6.68
CA ARG A 62 -6.04 -35.58 -6.09
C ARG A 62 -5.13 -34.38 -5.97
N ILE A 63 -3.83 -34.53 -6.19
CA ILE A 63 -2.81 -33.48 -6.09
C ILE A 63 -2.34 -33.11 -7.49
N ILE A 64 -2.46 -31.86 -7.87
CA ILE A 64 -1.98 -31.37 -9.16
C ILE A 64 -0.62 -30.68 -9.10
N TRP A 65 -0.21 -30.21 -7.92
CA TRP A 65 1.07 -29.56 -7.69
C TRP A 65 1.49 -29.65 -6.24
N SER A 66 2.79 -29.73 -5.98
CA SER A 66 3.37 -29.57 -4.65
C SER A 66 4.71 -28.86 -4.75
N GLU A 67 4.97 -27.95 -3.83
CA GLU A 67 6.23 -27.21 -3.73
C GLU A 67 6.57 -26.94 -2.26
N ALA A 68 7.84 -26.64 -1.98
CA ALA A 68 8.18 -26.12 -0.66
C ALA A 68 7.40 -24.81 -0.45
N ALA A 69 6.75 -24.68 0.69
CA ALA A 69 6.10 -23.42 1.02
C ALA A 69 7.18 -22.35 1.14
N HIS A 70 7.07 -21.32 0.32
CA HIS A 70 7.92 -20.19 0.46
C HIS A 70 7.51 -19.42 1.71
N GLU A 71 8.50 -19.07 2.55
CA GLU A 71 8.29 -18.16 3.66
C GLU A 71 7.73 -16.85 3.09
N ILE A 72 6.46 -16.56 3.39
CA ILE A 72 5.86 -15.26 3.04
C ILE A 72 6.48 -14.27 4.02
N ARG A 73 7.52 -13.58 3.59
CA ARG A 73 8.06 -12.42 4.31
C ARG A 73 7.22 -11.22 3.94
N LEU A 74 6.29 -10.90 4.81
CA LEU A 74 5.45 -9.71 4.72
C LEU A 74 6.28 -8.52 5.19
N THR A 75 6.72 -7.69 4.26
CA THR A 75 7.52 -6.49 4.57
C THR A 75 7.20 -5.40 3.56
N ASN A 76 7.31 -4.12 3.96
CA ASN A 76 7.40 -3.00 3.01
C ASN A 76 8.50 -3.24 1.97
N ALA A 77 9.53 -4.00 2.33
CA ALA A 77 10.57 -4.42 1.41
C ALA A 77 10.03 -5.16 0.17
N VAL A 78 8.94 -5.95 0.30
CA VAL A 78 8.28 -6.59 -0.87
C VAL A 78 7.61 -5.53 -1.75
N ALA A 79 6.86 -4.61 -1.17
CA ALA A 79 6.24 -3.51 -1.93
C ALA A 79 7.32 -2.65 -2.61
N GLY A 80 8.38 -2.31 -1.89
CA GLY A 80 9.54 -1.61 -2.41
C GLY A 80 10.23 -2.35 -3.56
N ALA A 81 10.41 -3.67 -3.44
CA ALA A 81 10.98 -4.48 -4.51
C ALA A 81 10.11 -4.47 -5.79
N ILE A 82 8.79 -4.51 -5.63
CA ILE A 82 7.86 -4.47 -6.77
C ILE A 82 7.92 -3.14 -7.51
N VAL A 83 8.01 -2.03 -6.78
CA VAL A 83 8.14 -0.69 -7.39
C VAL A 83 9.58 -0.37 -7.82
N GLY A 84 10.54 -1.27 -7.64
CA GLY A 84 11.90 -1.16 -8.17
C GLY A 84 12.90 -0.44 -7.25
N LEU A 85 12.62 -0.35 -5.94
CA LEU A 85 13.55 0.29 -4.98
C LEU A 85 14.93 -0.35 -4.91
N PRO A 86 15.11 -1.70 -4.95
CA PRO A 86 16.44 -2.30 -4.90
C PRO A 86 17.32 -1.85 -6.06
N GLU A 87 16.77 -1.75 -7.26
CA GLU A 87 17.48 -1.28 -8.44
C GLU A 87 17.80 0.21 -8.31
N LEU A 88 16.86 1.01 -7.81
CA LEU A 88 17.06 2.43 -7.60
C LEU A 88 18.13 2.71 -6.53
N ARG A 89 18.08 2.03 -5.39
CA ARG A 89 19.06 2.16 -4.29
C ARG A 89 20.47 1.67 -4.68
N ASN A 90 20.55 0.66 -5.54
CA ASN A 90 21.82 0.16 -6.09
C ASN A 90 22.34 1.02 -7.26
N SER A 91 21.55 1.97 -7.74
CA SER A 91 21.97 2.92 -8.77
C SER A 91 22.91 3.98 -8.20
N SER A 92 23.61 4.70 -9.09
CA SER A 92 24.42 5.86 -8.70
C SER A 92 23.59 7.09 -8.31
N LEU A 93 22.26 7.03 -8.41
CA LEU A 93 21.37 8.16 -8.15
C LEU A 93 21.17 8.42 -6.65
N GLY A 94 21.14 7.34 -5.83
CA GLY A 94 21.04 7.45 -4.37
C GLY A 94 19.74 8.11 -3.87
N LEU A 95 18.65 7.99 -4.64
CA LEU A 95 17.37 8.62 -4.32
C LEU A 95 16.71 7.96 -3.12
N ASP A 96 16.30 8.76 -2.15
CA ASP A 96 15.63 8.35 -0.92
C ASP A 96 14.44 9.26 -0.51
N GLY A 97 14.13 10.27 -1.31
CA GLY A 97 13.15 11.31 -1.02
C GLY A 97 13.75 12.54 -0.33
N SER A 98 15.07 12.67 -0.30
CA SER A 98 15.75 13.81 0.32
C SER A 98 15.31 15.14 -0.28
N GLY A 99 15.04 16.11 0.61
CA GLY A 99 14.54 17.44 0.22
C GLY A 99 13.05 17.50 -0.08
N GLU A 100 12.34 16.36 -0.01
CA GLU A 100 10.89 16.32 -0.21
C GLU A 100 10.14 16.42 1.12
N LYS A 101 9.00 17.16 1.08
CA LYS A 101 7.96 17.14 2.12
C LYS A 101 6.69 16.57 1.53
N ILE A 102 6.15 15.54 2.18
CA ILE A 102 4.91 14.87 1.79
C ILE A 102 3.86 15.15 2.86
N THR A 103 2.75 15.71 2.46
CA THR A 103 1.57 15.74 3.33
C THR A 103 0.88 14.40 3.29
N PHE A 104 0.41 13.91 4.45
CA PHE A 104 -0.64 12.91 4.48
C PHE A 104 -1.80 13.38 5.35
N THR A 105 -3.00 12.94 4.98
CA THR A 105 -4.22 13.27 5.73
C THR A 105 -4.91 11.95 6.07
N ASP A 106 -5.01 11.65 7.36
CA ASP A 106 -5.45 10.34 7.83
C ASP A 106 -6.01 10.40 9.26
N THR A 107 -6.15 9.26 9.93
CA THR A 107 -6.65 9.15 11.30
C THR A 107 -5.81 9.96 12.27
N GLY A 108 -4.52 9.75 12.32
CA GLY A 108 -3.57 10.42 13.20
C GLY A 108 -2.15 9.97 12.92
N ILE A 109 -1.25 10.17 13.85
CA ILE A 109 0.14 9.74 13.79
C ILE A 109 0.72 9.50 15.18
N ASP A 110 1.32 8.33 15.41
CA ASP A 110 2.21 8.08 16.53
C ASP A 110 3.54 8.81 16.30
N GLN A 111 3.70 9.94 16.96
CA GLN A 111 4.85 10.81 16.76
C GLN A 111 6.14 10.25 17.39
N ASP A 112 6.01 9.29 18.28
CA ASP A 112 7.12 8.69 19.03
C ASP A 112 7.59 7.37 18.40
N HIS A 113 6.88 6.85 17.37
CA HIS A 113 7.30 5.64 16.68
C HIS A 113 8.71 5.82 16.09
N PRO A 114 9.67 4.90 16.38
CA PRO A 114 11.09 5.10 16.04
C PRO A 114 11.32 5.36 14.54
N ASP A 115 10.55 4.74 13.66
CA ASP A 115 10.75 4.86 12.21
C ASP A 115 10.29 6.20 11.64
N ILE A 116 9.51 7.00 12.36
CA ILE A 116 8.94 8.25 11.83
C ILE A 116 9.23 9.48 12.68
N SER A 117 9.59 9.33 13.96
CA SER A 117 9.79 10.46 14.90
C SER A 117 10.81 11.48 14.38
N GLY A 118 11.84 11.05 13.67
CA GLY A 118 12.85 11.91 13.05
C GLY A 118 12.44 12.54 11.72
N ARG A 119 11.24 12.21 11.19
CA ARG A 119 10.76 12.60 9.86
C ARG A 119 9.55 13.54 9.87
N ILE A 120 9.06 13.93 11.05
CA ILE A 120 7.88 14.78 11.18
C ILE A 120 8.26 16.25 11.06
N ALA A 121 7.78 16.92 10.02
CA ALA A 121 7.97 18.35 9.80
C ALA A 121 6.86 19.21 10.41
N GLY A 122 5.67 18.65 10.60
CA GLY A 122 4.53 19.32 11.23
C GLY A 122 3.35 18.38 11.42
N VAL A 123 2.53 18.67 12.44
CA VAL A 123 1.31 17.92 12.74
C VAL A 123 0.17 18.91 12.99
N TYR A 124 -0.94 18.74 12.30
CA TYR A 124 -2.05 19.68 12.26
C TYR A 124 -3.37 18.96 12.49
N THR A 125 -4.21 19.53 13.35
CA THR A 125 -5.53 18.99 13.75
C THR A 125 -6.69 19.93 13.42
N GLN A 126 -6.43 21.16 12.98
CA GLN A 126 -7.45 22.17 12.75
C GLN A 126 -8.48 21.83 11.67
N TYR A 127 -8.23 20.79 10.87
CA TYR A 127 -9.16 20.25 9.88
C TYR A 127 -9.79 18.94 10.34
N GLY A 128 -9.38 18.39 11.48
CA GLY A 128 -9.92 17.18 12.10
C GLY A 128 -11.13 17.44 12.99
N LEU A 129 -11.68 16.38 13.54
CA LEU A 129 -12.89 16.43 14.36
C LEU A 129 -12.58 16.70 15.84
N ASP A 130 -11.32 16.57 16.26
CA ASP A 130 -10.84 16.96 17.58
C ASP A 130 -9.38 17.51 17.51
N PRO A 131 -8.86 18.03 18.64
CA PRO A 131 -7.51 18.60 18.66
C PRO A 131 -6.40 17.58 18.86
N SER A 132 -6.69 16.29 18.96
CA SER A 132 -5.70 15.25 19.17
C SER A 132 -5.04 14.85 17.84
N PRO A 133 -3.70 14.74 17.79
CA PRO A 133 -3.01 14.18 16.65
C PRO A 133 -2.79 12.66 16.76
N ALA A 134 -3.18 12.04 17.88
CA ALA A 134 -2.93 10.63 18.16
C ALA A 134 -3.67 9.72 17.17
N ASP A 135 -3.17 8.51 17.00
CA ASP A 135 -3.74 7.49 16.12
C ASP A 135 -4.35 6.36 16.98
N SER A 136 -5.30 6.76 17.84
CA SER A 136 -5.72 6.01 19.03
C SER A 136 -6.59 4.80 18.74
N ASN A 137 -7.26 4.74 17.60
CA ASN A 137 -8.21 3.66 17.29
C ASN A 137 -7.55 2.51 16.51
N GLY A 138 -7.37 2.70 15.22
CA GLY A 138 -6.90 1.62 14.33
C GLY A 138 -5.43 1.68 13.95
N GLY A 139 -4.74 2.79 14.20
CA GLY A 139 -3.35 2.96 13.80
C GLY A 139 -3.15 3.09 12.28
N HIS A 140 -4.19 3.47 11.53
CA HIS A 140 -4.14 3.50 10.06
C HIS A 140 -3.22 4.61 9.55
N GLY A 141 -3.29 5.81 10.12
CA GLY A 141 -2.47 6.95 9.70
C GLY A 141 -0.98 6.73 9.94
N THR A 142 -0.62 6.15 11.10
CA THR A 142 0.77 5.78 11.41
C THR A 142 1.31 4.76 10.42
N HIS A 143 0.50 3.75 10.08
CA HIS A 143 0.85 2.76 9.06
C HIS A 143 1.10 3.42 7.69
N VAL A 144 0.22 4.32 7.26
CA VAL A 144 0.37 5.08 6.00
C VAL A 144 1.63 5.95 6.03
N ALA A 145 1.86 6.71 7.10
CA ALA A 145 3.02 7.59 7.23
C ALA A 145 4.36 6.85 7.15
N ILE A 146 4.47 5.71 7.85
CA ILE A 146 5.68 4.88 7.85
C ILE A 146 5.85 4.15 6.50
N THR A 147 4.78 3.72 5.86
CA THR A 147 4.86 3.20 4.48
C THR A 147 5.41 4.25 3.50
N ILE A 148 5.08 5.53 3.68
CA ILE A 148 5.62 6.62 2.85
C ILE A 148 7.10 6.86 3.15
N ALA A 149 7.45 7.13 4.43
CA ALA A 149 8.71 7.76 4.81
C ALA A 149 9.37 7.19 6.08
N GLY A 150 8.98 6.01 6.52
CA GLY A 150 9.65 5.34 7.64
C GLY A 150 11.13 5.09 7.34
N ASP A 151 12.02 5.42 8.27
CA ASP A 151 13.47 5.30 8.05
C ASP A 151 14.04 3.92 8.41
N GLY A 152 13.19 2.98 8.86
CA GLY A 152 13.58 1.62 9.22
C GLY A 152 14.44 1.51 10.48
N SER A 153 14.46 2.55 11.32
CA SER A 153 15.25 2.57 12.57
C SER A 153 14.81 1.48 13.55
N GLY A 154 13.53 1.16 13.58
CA GLY A 154 12.97 0.10 14.41
C GLY A 154 13.09 -1.28 13.74
N ASP A 155 12.72 -1.38 12.46
CA ASP A 155 12.90 -2.58 11.65
C ASP A 155 13.19 -2.21 10.19
N SER A 156 14.37 -2.51 9.70
CA SER A 156 14.78 -2.21 8.32
C SER A 156 13.92 -2.90 7.25
N ASN A 157 13.18 -3.95 7.60
CA ASN A 157 12.24 -4.60 6.69
C ASN A 157 10.93 -3.81 6.55
N ALA A 158 10.63 -2.92 7.49
CA ALA A 158 9.49 -2.01 7.47
C ALA A 158 9.85 -0.61 6.95
N GLU A 159 11.08 -0.42 6.46
CA GLU A 159 11.51 0.84 5.86
C GLU A 159 10.54 1.30 4.76
N GLY A 160 10.17 2.58 4.80
CA GLY A 160 9.26 3.19 3.83
C GLY A 160 9.86 3.34 2.43
N ILE A 161 9.02 3.78 1.51
CA ILE A 161 9.42 3.93 0.10
C ILE A 161 10.40 5.09 -0.09
N ALA A 162 10.21 6.20 0.63
CA ALA A 162 11.01 7.43 0.56
C ALA A 162 11.52 7.84 1.95
N PRO A 163 12.47 7.09 2.56
CA PRO A 163 12.88 7.26 3.95
C PRO A 163 13.59 8.59 4.23
N GLY A 164 14.06 9.29 3.21
CA GLY A 164 14.65 10.64 3.31
C GLY A 164 13.63 11.77 3.34
N SER A 165 12.36 11.50 3.01
CA SER A 165 11.30 12.51 2.99
C SER A 165 10.84 12.92 4.41
N TYR A 166 10.33 14.14 4.52
CA TYR A 166 9.66 14.63 5.71
C TYR A 166 8.14 14.57 5.57
N ILE A 167 7.44 14.31 6.68
CA ILE A 167 5.99 14.20 6.74
C ILE A 167 5.37 15.48 7.34
N VAL A 168 4.32 15.97 6.69
CA VAL A 168 3.38 16.96 7.23
C VAL A 168 2.04 16.25 7.43
N ALA A 169 1.67 16.02 8.69
CA ALA A 169 0.52 15.20 9.07
C ALA A 169 -0.73 16.05 9.33
N TYR A 170 -1.88 15.60 8.83
CA TYR A 170 -3.20 16.12 9.21
C TYR A 170 -4.01 14.98 9.81
N ALA A 171 -4.25 15.06 11.13
CA ALA A 171 -5.08 14.11 11.86
C ALA A 171 -6.55 14.51 11.76
N LEU A 172 -7.38 13.60 11.28
CA LEU A 172 -8.78 13.85 10.98
C LEU A 172 -9.75 13.00 11.81
N GLU A 173 -9.26 12.06 12.61
CA GLU A 173 -10.11 11.20 13.44
C GLU A 173 -10.56 11.94 14.69
N HIS A 174 -11.71 11.55 15.20
CA HIS A 174 -12.19 11.91 16.54
C HIS A 174 -11.84 10.75 17.48
N ASP A 175 -10.76 10.88 18.23
CA ASP A 175 -10.21 9.84 19.08
C ASP A 175 -11.22 9.12 19.98
N PRO A 176 -12.13 9.84 20.69
CA PRO A 176 -13.07 9.18 21.58
C PRO A 176 -14.08 8.25 20.89
N THR A 177 -14.32 8.39 19.59
CA THR A 177 -15.35 7.63 18.87
C THR A 177 -14.84 6.87 17.66
N GLY A 178 -13.61 7.12 17.20
CA GLY A 178 -13.06 6.55 15.97
C GLY A 178 -13.75 7.08 14.69
N ILE A 179 -14.53 8.15 14.78
CA ILE A 179 -15.16 8.73 13.60
C ILE A 179 -14.13 9.50 12.81
N PHE A 180 -13.96 9.11 11.55
CA PHE A 180 -13.11 9.81 10.61
C PHE A 180 -13.87 10.86 9.82
N GLY A 181 -13.36 12.09 9.77
CA GLY A 181 -14.02 13.16 9.05
C GLY A 181 -13.21 14.45 9.03
N ARG A 182 -13.58 15.35 8.12
CA ARG A 182 -12.90 16.63 7.89
C ARG A 182 -13.84 17.80 8.21
N ILE A 183 -13.28 18.84 8.84
CA ILE A 183 -13.92 20.15 9.01
C ILE A 183 -13.38 21.11 7.93
N GLY A 184 -14.24 21.96 7.39
CA GLY A 184 -13.85 22.94 6.37
C GLY A 184 -13.66 22.36 4.97
N SER A 185 -13.07 23.14 4.07
CA SER A 185 -12.90 22.74 2.68
C SER A 185 -11.60 21.95 2.47
N ILE A 186 -11.66 21.00 1.54
CA ILE A 186 -10.43 20.27 1.12
C ILE A 186 -9.43 21.21 0.43
N TYR A 187 -9.92 22.25 -0.24
CA TYR A 187 -9.08 23.29 -0.84
C TYR A 187 -8.21 23.98 0.23
N ASP A 188 -8.83 24.42 1.34
CA ASP A 188 -8.11 25.15 2.39
C ASP A 188 -7.08 24.26 3.09
N MET A 189 -7.39 22.99 3.30
CA MET A 189 -6.47 22.00 3.87
C MET A 189 -5.26 21.77 2.96
N LEU A 190 -5.46 21.57 1.67
CA LEU A 190 -4.37 21.40 0.70
C LEU A 190 -3.57 22.68 0.52
N ASN A 191 -4.22 23.85 0.55
CA ASN A 191 -3.55 25.14 0.48
C ASN A 191 -2.66 25.41 1.70
N HIS A 192 -3.09 24.99 2.90
CA HIS A 192 -2.24 25.04 4.09
C HIS A 192 -1.04 24.07 3.95
N ALA A 193 -1.26 22.88 3.41
CA ALA A 193 -0.17 21.93 3.16
C ALA A 193 0.87 22.47 2.15
N GLU A 194 0.42 23.20 1.15
CA GLU A 194 1.29 23.89 0.19
C GLU A 194 2.14 24.96 0.89
N GLN A 195 1.55 25.75 1.78
CA GLN A 195 2.24 26.77 2.59
C GLN A 195 3.27 26.17 3.55
N GLU A 196 3.03 24.95 4.06
CA GLU A 196 3.99 24.17 4.85
C GLU A 196 5.15 23.60 3.99
N GLY A 197 5.14 23.83 2.70
CA GLY A 197 6.18 23.46 1.75
C GLY A 197 6.03 22.09 1.14
N SER A 198 4.90 21.41 1.36
CA SER A 198 4.60 20.15 0.65
C SER A 198 4.29 20.39 -0.82
N ARG A 199 4.58 19.40 -1.65
CA ARG A 199 4.23 19.37 -3.08
C ARG A 199 3.56 18.09 -3.50
N VAL A 200 3.42 17.14 -2.58
CA VAL A 200 2.70 15.88 -2.74
C VAL A 200 1.81 15.69 -1.52
N ALA A 201 0.55 15.33 -1.73
CA ALA A 201 -0.36 14.98 -0.63
C ALA A 201 -0.95 13.59 -0.84
N VAL A 202 -0.73 12.71 0.12
CA VAL A 202 -1.28 11.35 0.18
C VAL A 202 -2.58 11.39 0.98
N ASN A 203 -3.67 10.99 0.34
CA ASN A 203 -5.00 10.93 0.93
C ASN A 203 -5.50 9.48 0.81
N ALA A 204 -5.23 8.70 1.84
CA ALA A 204 -5.54 7.28 1.88
C ALA A 204 -7.00 7.02 2.29
N TRP A 205 -7.93 7.83 1.80
CA TRP A 205 -9.34 7.81 2.12
C TRP A 205 -10.21 8.28 0.94
N GLY A 206 -11.53 8.10 1.06
CA GLY A 206 -12.50 8.61 0.11
C GLY A 206 -13.90 8.70 0.71
N LEU A 207 -14.81 9.35 -0.02
CA LEU A 207 -16.21 9.54 0.39
C LEU A 207 -17.01 8.26 0.15
N ASN A 208 -17.69 7.80 1.17
CA ASN A 208 -18.61 6.67 1.05
C ASN A 208 -19.88 7.09 0.30
N GLY A 209 -20.25 6.36 -0.76
CA GLY A 209 -21.38 6.68 -1.63
C GLY A 209 -21.00 7.54 -2.85
N ASN A 210 -21.96 7.76 -3.75
CA ASN A 210 -21.77 8.48 -5.02
C ASN A 210 -20.54 8.00 -5.83
N TYR A 211 -20.32 6.71 -5.83
CA TYR A 211 -19.17 6.08 -6.50
C TYR A 211 -19.10 6.46 -7.98
N GLY A 212 -17.91 6.73 -8.44
CA GLY A 212 -17.63 7.17 -9.80
C GLY A 212 -18.02 8.62 -10.10
N ALA A 213 -18.73 9.31 -9.22
CA ALA A 213 -19.23 10.67 -9.44
C ALA A 213 -18.11 11.72 -9.26
N TYR A 214 -18.18 12.75 -10.08
CA TYR A 214 -17.40 13.97 -9.91
C TYR A 214 -18.12 14.90 -8.92
N THR A 215 -17.68 14.88 -7.67
CA THR A 215 -18.34 15.58 -6.55
C THR A 215 -17.83 17.03 -6.38
N ALA A 216 -18.43 17.75 -5.43
CA ALA A 216 -17.93 19.08 -5.03
C ALA A 216 -16.49 19.04 -4.52
N ASP A 217 -16.11 17.99 -3.74
CA ASP A 217 -14.73 17.81 -3.30
C ASP A 217 -13.79 17.50 -4.47
N SER A 218 -14.21 16.65 -5.43
CA SER A 218 -13.43 16.41 -6.66
C SER A 218 -13.15 17.72 -7.42
N ARG A 219 -14.17 18.59 -7.52
CA ARG A 219 -14.02 19.92 -8.13
C ARG A 219 -13.09 20.82 -7.32
N SER A 220 -13.23 20.84 -5.99
CA SER A 220 -12.39 21.66 -5.12
C SER A 220 -10.92 21.29 -5.23
N VAL A 221 -10.60 19.99 -5.30
CA VAL A 221 -9.22 19.52 -5.54
C VAL A 221 -8.73 19.93 -6.92
N ASP A 222 -9.56 19.82 -7.97
CA ASP A 222 -9.17 20.24 -9.32
C ASP A 222 -8.91 21.76 -9.40
N VAL A 223 -9.70 22.57 -8.70
CA VAL A 223 -9.47 24.03 -8.59
C VAL A 223 -8.16 24.29 -7.85
N PHE A 224 -7.91 23.61 -6.74
CA PHE A 224 -6.68 23.75 -5.98
C PHE A 224 -5.44 23.45 -6.85
N VAL A 225 -5.42 22.34 -7.60
CA VAL A 225 -4.29 21.99 -8.48
C VAL A 225 -4.13 22.98 -9.63
N ASN A 226 -5.23 23.54 -10.15
CA ASN A 226 -5.15 24.61 -11.14
C ASN A 226 -4.45 25.87 -10.59
N ASP A 227 -4.74 26.22 -9.35
CA ASP A 227 -4.16 27.39 -8.68
C ASP A 227 -2.71 27.11 -8.18
N ASN A 228 -2.39 25.84 -7.91
CA ASN A 228 -1.11 25.34 -7.40
C ASN A 228 -0.55 24.23 -8.30
N PRO A 229 -0.09 24.53 -9.51
CA PRO A 229 0.24 23.54 -10.53
C PRO A 229 1.45 22.63 -10.20
N GLU A 230 2.21 22.94 -9.15
CA GLU A 230 3.34 22.12 -8.68
C GLU A 230 2.95 21.12 -7.60
N PHE A 231 1.69 21.14 -7.14
CA PHE A 231 1.20 20.29 -6.05
C PHE A 231 0.35 19.12 -6.58
N LEU A 232 0.80 17.89 -6.35
CA LEU A 232 0.09 16.67 -6.77
C LEU A 232 -0.64 16.00 -5.59
N PRO A 233 -1.97 16.10 -5.50
CA PRO A 233 -2.75 15.27 -4.61
C PRO A 233 -2.89 13.84 -5.17
N ILE A 234 -2.72 12.85 -4.29
CA ILE A 234 -2.87 11.43 -4.57
C ILE A 234 -4.02 10.90 -3.71
N PHE A 235 -4.94 10.17 -4.31
CA PHE A 235 -6.10 9.62 -3.61
C PHE A 235 -6.29 8.14 -3.85
N SER A 236 -6.70 7.43 -2.79
CA SER A 236 -7.09 6.02 -2.91
C SER A 236 -8.34 5.87 -3.76
N ALA A 237 -8.38 4.82 -4.58
CA ALA A 237 -9.54 4.52 -5.42
C ALA A 237 -10.72 3.98 -4.60
N GLY A 238 -10.45 3.39 -3.44
CA GLY A 238 -11.42 2.71 -2.59
C GLY A 238 -11.30 1.19 -2.63
N ASP A 239 -12.02 0.54 -1.71
CA ASP A 239 -11.95 -0.90 -1.47
C ASP A 239 -13.35 -1.53 -1.56
N ASP A 240 -13.98 -1.46 -2.75
CA ASP A 240 -15.28 -2.10 -3.00
C ASP A 240 -15.09 -3.48 -3.66
N PRO A 241 -15.29 -4.58 -2.91
CA PRO A 241 -15.06 -5.93 -3.41
C PRO A 241 -16.07 -6.39 -4.46
N SER A 242 -17.10 -5.59 -4.77
CA SER A 242 -18.14 -5.96 -5.74
C SER A 242 -17.62 -6.06 -7.17
N GLN A 243 -16.43 -5.53 -7.45
CA GLN A 243 -15.79 -5.51 -8.78
C GLN A 243 -16.69 -4.95 -9.89
N ASN A 244 -17.67 -4.12 -9.52
CA ASN A 244 -18.54 -3.44 -10.47
C ASN A 244 -17.86 -2.18 -11.01
N ALA A 245 -18.17 -1.82 -12.23
CA ALA A 245 -17.70 -0.58 -12.83
C ALA A 245 -18.18 0.66 -12.04
N SER A 246 -17.41 1.75 -12.14
CA SER A 246 -17.72 3.05 -11.52
C SER A 246 -17.78 3.02 -9.98
N LYS A 247 -16.87 2.27 -9.35
CA LYS A 247 -16.77 2.16 -7.88
C LYS A 247 -15.68 3.03 -7.27
N VAL A 248 -14.95 3.78 -8.07
CA VAL A 248 -13.94 4.72 -7.57
C VAL A 248 -14.57 5.78 -6.68
N MET A 249 -14.04 5.95 -5.49
CA MET A 249 -14.52 6.92 -4.51
C MET A 249 -14.08 8.36 -4.88
N ALA A 250 -14.92 9.34 -4.59
CA ALA A 250 -14.47 10.74 -4.63
C ALA A 250 -13.64 11.05 -3.35
N PRO A 251 -12.64 11.95 -3.40
CA PRO A 251 -12.19 12.81 -4.51
C PRO A 251 -11.27 12.15 -5.54
N SER A 252 -11.01 10.84 -5.48
CA SER A 252 -10.16 10.11 -6.44
C SER A 252 -10.67 10.24 -7.90
N THR A 253 -11.95 10.57 -8.07
CA THR A 253 -12.59 10.90 -9.36
C THR A 253 -12.19 12.27 -9.93
N ALA A 254 -11.46 13.11 -9.20
CA ALA A 254 -10.95 14.38 -9.71
C ALA A 254 -9.99 14.15 -10.92
N LYS A 255 -9.84 15.16 -11.77
CA LYS A 255 -9.09 15.07 -13.03
C LYS A 255 -7.59 15.20 -12.81
N ASN A 256 -7.22 16.11 -11.89
CA ASN A 256 -5.84 16.54 -11.67
C ASN A 256 -5.13 15.75 -10.56
N VAL A 257 -5.78 14.77 -9.95
CA VAL A 257 -5.19 13.88 -8.94
C VAL A 257 -4.55 12.65 -9.58
N LEU A 258 -3.61 12.03 -8.88
CA LEU A 258 -3.23 10.65 -9.13
C LEU A 258 -4.17 9.74 -8.32
N SER A 259 -4.98 8.96 -9.00
CA SER A 259 -5.90 7.97 -8.42
C SER A 259 -5.21 6.62 -8.37
N VAL A 260 -5.18 6.00 -7.18
CA VAL A 260 -4.40 4.78 -6.95
C VAL A 260 -5.30 3.64 -6.48
N GLY A 261 -5.31 2.54 -7.22
CA GLY A 261 -5.89 1.27 -6.82
C GLY A 261 -4.85 0.33 -6.21
N ALA A 262 -5.30 -0.77 -5.64
CA ALA A 262 -4.42 -1.77 -5.06
C ALA A 262 -4.09 -2.91 -6.03
N SER A 263 -2.82 -3.33 -6.03
CA SER A 263 -2.38 -4.59 -6.62
C SER A 263 -1.94 -5.57 -5.52
N THR A 264 -1.85 -6.85 -5.88
CA THR A 264 -1.22 -7.86 -5.03
C THR A 264 0.28 -7.61 -4.92
N THR A 265 0.90 -8.15 -3.88
CA THR A 265 2.36 -8.17 -3.67
C THR A 265 3.05 -9.32 -4.41
N SER A 266 2.36 -9.99 -5.32
CA SER A 266 2.99 -10.99 -6.18
C SER A 266 3.78 -10.33 -7.33
N PRO A 267 4.84 -10.97 -7.84
CA PRO A 267 5.60 -10.45 -8.99
C PRO A 267 4.76 -10.24 -10.26
N SER A 268 3.62 -10.92 -10.39
CA SER A 268 2.67 -10.74 -11.51
C SER A 268 1.84 -9.47 -11.39
N GLY A 269 1.78 -8.85 -10.18
CA GLY A 269 1.14 -7.55 -9.98
C GLY A 269 -0.35 -7.48 -10.29
N ASN A 270 -1.11 -8.57 -10.09
CA ASN A 270 -2.55 -8.55 -10.36
C ASN A 270 -3.27 -7.49 -9.54
N VAL A 271 -4.32 -6.89 -10.11
CA VAL A 271 -5.21 -6.00 -9.35
C VAL A 271 -5.83 -6.77 -8.18
N ALA A 272 -5.80 -6.20 -6.99
CA ALA A 272 -6.39 -6.80 -5.80
C ALA A 272 -7.91 -6.91 -5.96
N ASN A 273 -8.49 -8.02 -5.51
CA ASN A 273 -9.91 -8.31 -5.69
C ASN A 273 -10.86 -7.33 -4.98
N PHE A 274 -10.36 -6.59 -4.00
CA PHE A 274 -11.12 -5.56 -3.29
C PHE A 274 -10.93 -4.16 -3.90
N SER A 275 -9.92 -3.92 -4.75
CA SER A 275 -9.64 -2.60 -5.29
C SER A 275 -10.81 -2.09 -6.12
N SER A 276 -11.26 -0.88 -5.82
CA SER A 276 -12.32 -0.23 -6.60
C SER A 276 -11.87 0.02 -8.04
N LEU A 277 -12.80 -0.24 -8.97
CA LEU A 277 -12.59 -0.12 -10.42
C LEU A 277 -13.40 1.04 -10.98
N GLY A 278 -12.85 1.68 -12.02
CA GLY A 278 -13.54 2.66 -12.86
C GLY A 278 -14.33 2.01 -14.02
N PRO A 279 -14.67 2.78 -15.05
CA PRO A 279 -14.38 4.21 -15.19
C PRO A 279 -15.19 5.09 -14.22
N SER A 280 -14.84 6.39 -14.13
CA SER A 280 -15.76 7.36 -13.53
C SER A 280 -17.07 7.45 -14.30
N LEU A 281 -18.14 7.99 -13.69
CA LEU A 281 -19.47 8.08 -14.35
C LEU A 281 -19.44 8.91 -15.62
N ASP A 282 -18.50 9.84 -15.76
CA ASP A 282 -18.28 10.63 -16.98
C ASP A 282 -17.31 9.97 -17.98
N GLY A 283 -16.97 8.68 -17.77
CA GLY A 283 -16.25 7.83 -18.71
C GLY A 283 -14.72 7.95 -18.69
N ARG A 284 -14.14 8.70 -17.72
CA ARG A 284 -12.68 8.79 -17.58
C ARG A 284 -12.10 7.50 -16.98
N VAL A 285 -10.92 7.12 -17.45
CA VAL A 285 -10.15 6.02 -16.86
C VAL A 285 -9.75 6.38 -15.42
N LYS A 286 -10.10 5.52 -14.48
CA LYS A 286 -9.73 5.57 -13.06
C LYS A 286 -9.74 4.13 -12.50
N PRO A 287 -8.87 3.78 -11.54
CA PRO A 287 -7.73 4.60 -11.08
C PRO A 287 -6.73 4.85 -12.22
N ASP A 288 -5.82 5.81 -12.02
CA ASP A 288 -4.77 6.14 -12.98
C ASP A 288 -3.67 5.07 -12.98
N VAL A 289 -3.34 4.53 -11.81
CA VAL A 289 -2.35 3.47 -11.59
C VAL A 289 -2.80 2.53 -10.48
N VAL A 290 -2.17 1.36 -10.38
CA VAL A 290 -2.22 0.51 -9.20
C VAL A 290 -0.82 0.38 -8.58
N ALA A 291 -0.76 0.19 -7.27
CA ALA A 291 0.46 -0.08 -6.54
C ALA A 291 0.25 -1.22 -5.53
N PRO A 292 1.30 -1.86 -5.01
CA PRO A 292 1.16 -2.88 -3.98
C PRO A 292 0.35 -2.38 -2.79
N GLY A 293 -0.73 -3.11 -2.46
CA GLY A 293 -1.65 -2.74 -1.39
C GLY A 293 -2.20 -3.95 -0.64
N VAL A 294 -1.63 -5.13 -0.84
CA VAL A 294 -2.03 -6.36 -0.13
C VAL A 294 -0.91 -6.77 0.80
N ALA A 295 -1.25 -7.01 2.07
CA ALA A 295 -0.31 -7.51 3.08
C ALA A 295 0.93 -6.60 3.22
N ILE A 296 0.72 -5.32 3.40
CA ILE A 296 1.79 -4.34 3.64
C ILE A 296 2.10 -4.30 5.13
N CYS A 297 3.32 -4.69 5.51
CA CYS A 297 3.81 -4.58 6.88
C CYS A 297 4.42 -3.20 7.11
N SER A 298 3.88 -2.45 8.07
CA SER A 298 4.35 -1.11 8.41
C SER A 298 4.08 -0.80 9.89
N GLY A 299 4.43 0.39 10.35
CA GLY A 299 4.30 0.78 11.75
C GLY A 299 2.88 0.69 12.28
N ARG A 300 2.77 0.30 13.54
CA ARG A 300 1.56 0.34 14.35
C ARG A 300 1.71 1.43 15.40
N ALA A 301 0.71 2.26 15.57
CA ALA A 301 0.70 3.24 16.64
C ALA A 301 0.67 2.57 18.03
N GLU A 302 1.48 3.07 18.98
CA GLU A 302 1.50 2.56 20.36
C GLU A 302 0.13 2.69 21.03
N GLU A 303 -0.55 3.81 20.81
CA GLU A 303 -1.86 4.13 21.35
C GLU A 303 -3.05 3.43 20.67
N ALA A 304 -2.83 2.75 19.54
CA ALA A 304 -3.92 2.08 18.83
C ALA A 304 -4.60 1.00 19.69
N ALA A 305 -5.86 1.27 20.07
CA ALA A 305 -6.62 0.43 21.00
C ALA A 305 -7.09 -0.89 20.38
N ILE A 306 -7.30 -0.92 19.06
CA ILE A 306 -7.86 -2.05 18.33
C ILE A 306 -6.81 -2.54 17.33
N PRO A 307 -6.30 -3.77 17.46
CA PRO A 307 -5.44 -4.35 16.42
C PRO A 307 -6.31 -4.67 15.20
N VAL A 308 -6.20 -3.83 14.17
CA VAL A 308 -6.91 -4.05 12.89
C VAL A 308 -6.13 -4.88 11.89
N GLY A 309 -4.82 -5.08 12.15
CA GLY A 309 -3.91 -5.85 11.31
C GLY A 309 -3.31 -7.04 12.03
N THR A 310 -2.69 -7.92 11.27
CA THR A 310 -1.87 -9.02 11.80
C THR A 310 -0.50 -8.47 12.21
N SER A 311 0.06 -8.98 13.32
CA SER A 311 1.43 -8.63 13.72
C SER A 311 2.43 -9.03 12.65
N CYS A 312 3.39 -8.17 12.38
CA CYS A 312 4.50 -8.40 11.45
C CYS A 312 5.74 -7.63 11.93
N GLY A 313 6.86 -7.81 11.25
CA GLY A 313 8.10 -7.11 11.63
C GLY A 313 8.64 -7.54 13.00
N SER A 314 9.50 -6.73 13.57
CA SER A 314 10.15 -6.99 14.86
C SER A 314 10.04 -5.79 15.80
N GLY A 315 10.05 -6.07 17.11
CA GLY A 315 9.99 -5.04 18.13
C GLY A 315 8.61 -4.87 18.78
N SER A 316 8.63 -4.24 19.96
CA SER A 316 7.43 -3.95 20.74
C SER A 316 7.53 -2.55 21.33
N HIS A 317 6.40 -1.86 21.42
CA HIS A 317 6.24 -0.60 22.13
C HIS A 317 6.40 -0.79 23.65
N ALA A 318 6.53 0.32 24.38
CA ALA A 318 6.69 0.31 25.83
C ALA A 318 5.49 -0.32 26.56
N ASN A 319 4.30 -0.24 25.99
CA ASN A 319 3.08 -0.87 26.50
C ASN A 319 2.98 -2.37 26.21
N GLY A 320 3.94 -2.96 25.46
CA GLY A 320 4.01 -4.38 25.10
C GLY A 320 3.27 -4.74 23.83
N ASN A 321 2.66 -3.78 23.12
CA ASN A 321 2.06 -4.00 21.81
C ASN A 321 3.15 -4.18 20.74
N ASP A 322 2.86 -4.97 19.70
CA ASP A 322 3.73 -5.08 18.54
C ASP A 322 3.90 -3.73 17.86
N MET A 323 5.12 -3.42 17.43
CA MET A 323 5.47 -2.14 16.81
C MET A 323 5.05 -2.06 15.34
N TYR A 324 4.73 -3.20 14.73
CA TYR A 324 4.36 -3.30 13.33
C TYR A 324 3.11 -4.16 13.13
N MET A 325 2.33 -3.78 12.13
CA MET A 325 1.16 -4.54 11.69
C MET A 325 1.05 -4.58 10.19
N GLU A 326 0.38 -5.62 9.69
CA GLU A 326 0.06 -5.78 8.28
C GLU A 326 -1.34 -5.28 7.98
N LEU A 327 -1.45 -4.41 7.00
CA LEU A 327 -2.74 -3.95 6.47
C LEU A 327 -2.83 -4.19 4.95
N SER A 328 -4.08 -4.29 4.47
CA SER A 328 -4.38 -4.37 3.04
C SER A 328 -5.45 -3.35 2.68
N GLY A 329 -5.25 -2.64 1.56
CA GLY A 329 -6.18 -1.64 1.06
C GLY A 329 -5.60 -0.81 -0.07
N SER A 330 -6.44 -0.11 -0.80
CA SER A 330 -6.03 0.95 -1.71
C SER A 330 -5.34 2.11 -0.96
N SER A 331 -5.55 2.21 0.35
CA SER A 331 -4.86 3.11 1.26
C SER A 331 -3.36 2.83 1.30
N GLN A 332 -2.96 1.56 1.51
CA GLN A 332 -1.56 1.12 1.52
C GLN A 332 -0.91 1.31 0.15
N ALA A 333 -1.65 0.99 -0.92
CA ALA A 333 -1.20 1.25 -2.28
C ALA A 333 -0.96 2.75 -2.54
N THR A 334 -1.81 3.61 -1.99
CA THR A 334 -1.69 5.07 -2.10
C THR A 334 -0.46 5.59 -1.36
N ALA A 335 -0.13 5.02 -0.21
CA ALA A 335 1.09 5.32 0.53
C ALA A 335 2.35 4.94 -0.26
N VAL A 336 2.38 3.71 -0.83
CA VAL A 336 3.47 3.24 -1.71
C VAL A 336 3.62 4.16 -2.93
N ALA A 337 2.52 4.55 -3.58
CA ALA A 337 2.55 5.47 -4.71
C ALA A 337 3.04 6.86 -4.30
N GLY A 338 2.65 7.35 -3.11
CA GLY A 338 3.09 8.63 -2.58
C GLY A 338 4.60 8.71 -2.37
N GLY A 339 5.17 7.70 -1.73
CA GLY A 339 6.62 7.58 -1.60
C GLY A 339 7.32 7.49 -2.96
N SER A 340 6.79 6.70 -3.90
CA SER A 340 7.36 6.59 -5.24
C SER A 340 7.33 7.91 -6.02
N VAL A 341 6.25 8.67 -5.91
CA VAL A 341 6.14 10.03 -6.53
C VAL A 341 7.15 10.99 -5.91
N SER A 342 7.44 10.86 -4.60
CA SER A 342 8.48 11.64 -3.94
C SER A 342 9.86 11.37 -4.55
N LEU A 343 10.22 10.10 -4.76
CA LEU A 343 11.48 9.71 -5.43
C LEU A 343 11.54 10.22 -6.88
N ILE A 344 10.43 10.16 -7.61
CA ILE A 344 10.34 10.71 -8.98
C ILE A 344 10.54 12.22 -8.95
N ARG A 345 9.97 12.92 -7.96
CA ARG A 345 10.11 14.37 -7.84
C ARG A 345 11.54 14.76 -7.49
N GLU A 346 12.19 14.06 -6.57
CA GLU A 346 13.60 14.21 -6.26
C GLU A 346 14.46 14.03 -7.51
N PHE A 347 14.29 12.95 -8.26
CA PHE A 347 14.99 12.70 -9.52
C PHE A 347 14.84 13.85 -10.53
N ILE A 348 13.61 14.32 -10.72
CA ILE A 348 13.35 15.42 -11.67
C ILE A 348 14.03 16.72 -11.23
N ARG A 349 14.09 16.97 -9.91
CA ARG A 349 14.76 18.18 -9.38
C ARG A 349 16.28 18.08 -9.47
N GLU A 350 16.84 16.96 -9.00
CA GLU A 350 18.30 16.85 -8.79
C GLU A 350 19.03 16.41 -10.07
N ASP A 351 18.48 15.41 -10.78
CA ASP A 351 19.17 14.82 -11.94
C ASP A 351 18.72 15.42 -13.27
N VAL A 352 17.43 15.73 -13.42
CA VAL A 352 16.92 16.39 -14.65
C VAL A 352 17.06 17.91 -14.60
N GLY A 353 17.16 18.49 -13.40
CA GLY A 353 17.38 19.94 -13.20
C GLY A 353 16.11 20.79 -13.32
N ILE A 354 14.93 20.21 -13.19
CA ILE A 354 13.65 20.94 -13.14
C ILE A 354 13.30 21.20 -11.67
N SER A 355 13.64 22.36 -11.15
CA SER A 355 13.49 22.71 -9.73
C SER A 355 12.05 22.66 -9.22
N THR A 356 11.08 22.93 -10.08
CA THR A 356 9.64 23.00 -9.76
C THR A 356 8.82 22.10 -10.71
N PRO A 357 8.89 20.76 -10.55
CA PRO A 357 8.11 19.85 -11.37
C PRO A 357 6.61 20.06 -11.15
N THR A 358 5.85 20.18 -12.23
CA THR A 358 4.39 20.32 -12.12
C THR A 358 3.71 19.00 -11.74
N ALA A 359 2.54 19.08 -11.11
CA ALA A 359 1.67 17.91 -10.82
C ALA A 359 1.37 17.11 -12.10
N ALA A 360 1.13 17.80 -13.21
CA ALA A 360 0.89 17.16 -14.50
C ALA A 360 2.11 16.35 -15.00
N LEU A 361 3.33 16.89 -14.83
CA LEU A 361 4.56 16.19 -15.18
C LEU A 361 4.76 14.97 -14.29
N LEU A 362 4.63 15.11 -12.96
CA LEU A 362 4.74 14.01 -12.01
C LEU A 362 3.75 12.90 -12.32
N LYS A 363 2.47 13.26 -12.54
CA LYS A 363 1.43 12.30 -12.91
C LYS A 363 1.75 11.59 -14.23
N ALA A 364 2.17 12.33 -15.25
CA ALA A 364 2.50 11.76 -16.56
C ALA A 364 3.70 10.80 -16.49
N VAL A 365 4.76 11.16 -15.77
CA VAL A 365 5.94 10.30 -15.57
C VAL A 365 5.56 9.04 -14.81
N THR A 366 4.79 9.18 -13.73
CA THR A 366 4.30 8.05 -12.93
C THR A 366 3.49 7.06 -13.78
N ILE A 367 2.55 7.55 -14.59
CA ILE A 367 1.72 6.68 -15.46
C ILE A 367 2.58 6.04 -16.57
N ASN A 368 3.47 6.82 -17.19
CA ASN A 368 4.32 6.33 -18.29
C ASN A 368 5.36 5.29 -17.83
N GLY A 369 5.86 5.41 -16.59
CA GLY A 369 6.80 4.46 -16.00
C GLY A 369 6.15 3.18 -15.45
N ALA A 370 4.84 3.09 -15.44
CA ALA A 370 4.12 1.95 -14.91
C ALA A 370 3.99 0.81 -15.96
N LEU A 371 4.02 -0.45 -15.49
CA LEU A 371 3.82 -1.61 -16.36
C LEU A 371 2.35 -1.83 -16.69
N ASP A 372 2.05 -2.04 -17.97
CA ASP A 372 0.71 -2.45 -18.39
C ASP A 372 0.42 -3.89 -17.94
N LEU A 373 -0.60 -4.07 -17.12
CA LEU A 373 -1.05 -5.38 -16.64
C LEU A 373 -1.88 -6.17 -17.67
N GLY A 374 -2.07 -5.61 -18.87
CA GLY A 374 -2.72 -6.31 -20.00
C GLY A 374 -4.20 -6.63 -19.77
N THR A 375 -4.90 -5.92 -18.91
CA THR A 375 -6.34 -6.13 -18.67
C THR A 375 -7.14 -5.54 -19.85
N PRO A 376 -7.87 -6.35 -20.63
CA PRO A 376 -8.55 -5.85 -21.82
C PRO A 376 -9.79 -5.01 -21.48
N ASN A 377 -9.87 -3.84 -22.09
CA ASN A 377 -11.09 -3.08 -22.44
C ASN A 377 -11.85 -2.29 -21.39
N THR A 378 -11.47 -2.22 -20.11
CA THR A 378 -12.20 -1.38 -19.16
C THR A 378 -11.35 -0.42 -18.37
N VAL A 379 -10.08 -0.70 -18.14
CA VAL A 379 -9.14 0.20 -17.46
C VAL A 379 -7.71 -0.24 -17.83
N SER A 380 -6.86 0.68 -18.26
CA SER A 380 -5.42 0.43 -18.38
C SER A 380 -4.86 0.46 -16.95
N TYR A 381 -4.78 -0.69 -16.29
CA TYR A 381 -4.07 -0.79 -15.02
C TYR A 381 -2.59 -0.88 -15.31
N THR A 382 -1.88 0.16 -14.93
CA THR A 382 -0.43 0.19 -14.98
C THR A 382 0.11 0.01 -13.58
N HIS A 383 0.97 -1.00 -13.42
CA HIS A 383 1.62 -1.28 -12.15
C HIS A 383 2.82 -0.37 -11.98
N LEU A 384 2.82 0.44 -10.93
CA LEU A 384 3.87 1.42 -10.67
C LEU A 384 5.25 0.73 -10.56
N ARG A 385 6.23 1.22 -11.33
CA ARG A 385 7.65 0.92 -11.18
C ARG A 385 8.46 2.19 -11.25
N ALA A 386 9.24 2.46 -10.24
CA ALA A 386 10.02 3.70 -10.12
C ALA A 386 11.23 3.76 -11.08
N HIS A 387 11.67 2.63 -11.64
CA HIS A 387 12.97 2.58 -12.33
C HIS A 387 12.92 2.45 -13.87
N GLU A 388 11.75 2.29 -14.50
CA GLU A 388 11.67 2.11 -15.95
C GLU A 388 11.48 3.40 -16.76
N THR A 389 11.68 4.56 -16.17
CA THR A 389 11.82 5.80 -16.95
C THR A 389 13.14 5.77 -17.72
N ARG A 390 13.23 4.89 -18.71
CA ARG A 390 14.25 5.02 -19.75
C ARG A 390 13.87 6.22 -20.61
N PHE A 391 14.46 7.36 -20.29
CA PHE A 391 14.53 8.44 -21.27
C PHE A 391 15.48 7.99 -22.38
N TYR A 392 14.89 7.70 -23.55
CA TYR A 392 15.65 7.57 -24.80
C TYR A 392 15.96 8.96 -25.32
#